data_75d2a9fe3b9831fe0ee719e79fdc986b
#
_entry.id   75d2a9fe3b9831fe0ee719e79fdc986b
#
_cell.length_a   1.000
_cell.length_b   1.000
_cell.length_c   1.000
_cell.angle_alpha   90.00
_cell.angle_beta   90.00
_cell.angle_gamma   90.00
#
_symmetry.space_group_name_H-M   'P 1'
#
loop_
_entity.id
_entity.type
_entity.pdbx_description
1 polymer ?
#
loop_
_entity_poly.entity_id
_entity_poly.type
_entity_poly.pdbx_seq_one_letter_code
_entity_poly.pdbx_strand_id
1 'polypeptide(L)'
;MSKSIEQNYFSIFEELNILSMLESFLKFLELGLYHIVSFSSYDHILFVVLLALPYVFKDWKRLLILISVFTLGHTLSLLLGVFNIVNLNVNVTEWLIPITIFFAALFNIFSPRKPADNRSYLMLGIVMFFGLIHGLGFANAFKTLISANENTFLSVIEFAIGIEIGQLIIVFCVLFISFIFQNIFRFSTRDWVMVSSAIILGLMLPLIIQSPLFS
;
A
#
# COMPACT_ATOMS: atom_id res chain seq x y z
N MET A 1 -44.00 -23.36 24.44
CA MET A 1 -42.64 -23.31 25.11
C MET A 1 -41.47 -23.63 24.14
N SER A 2 -41.64 -24.50 23.16
CA SER A 2 -40.58 -24.86 22.19
C SER A 2 -40.16 -23.72 21.24
N LYS A 3 -41.12 -23.01 20.58
CA LYS A 3 -40.83 -21.97 19.61
C LYS A 3 -40.09 -20.74 20.16
N SER A 4 -40.37 -20.35 21.38
CA SER A 4 -39.68 -19.21 22.03
C SER A 4 -38.21 -19.52 22.38
N ILE A 5 -37.94 -20.78 22.69
CA ILE A 5 -36.58 -21.26 22.98
C ILE A 5 -35.76 -21.32 21.67
N GLU A 6 -36.32 -21.85 20.58
CA GLU A 6 -35.67 -21.89 19.27
C GLU A 6 -35.37 -20.48 18.73
N GLN A 7 -36.29 -19.53 18.87
CA GLN A 7 -36.05 -18.14 18.50
C GLN A 7 -34.93 -17.49 19.31
N ASN A 8 -34.83 -17.81 20.60
CA ASN A 8 -33.77 -17.28 21.44
C ASN A 8 -32.38 -17.85 21.07
N TYR A 9 -32.31 -19.15 20.77
CA TYR A 9 -31.06 -19.78 20.27
C TYR A 9 -30.66 -19.22 18.91
N PHE A 10 -31.62 -18.99 18.01
CA PHE A 10 -31.34 -18.41 16.68
C PHE A 10 -30.80 -16.97 16.80
N SER A 11 -31.43 -16.11 17.66
CA SER A 11 -30.93 -14.74 17.85
C SER A 11 -29.55 -14.68 18.49
N ILE A 12 -29.25 -15.55 19.47
CA ILE A 12 -27.90 -15.65 20.07
C ILE A 12 -26.88 -16.10 19.03
N PHE A 13 -27.22 -17.06 18.18
CA PHE A 13 -26.33 -17.54 17.13
C PHE A 13 -26.05 -16.46 16.07
N GLU A 14 -27.03 -15.68 15.65
CA GLU A 14 -26.84 -14.52 14.76
C GLU A 14 -25.95 -13.46 15.40
N GLU A 15 -26.18 -13.13 16.68
CA GLU A 15 -25.38 -12.15 17.41
C GLU A 15 -23.91 -12.59 17.51
N LEU A 16 -23.64 -13.86 17.84
CA LEU A 16 -22.30 -14.42 17.89
C LEU A 16 -21.60 -14.39 16.51
N ASN A 17 -22.34 -14.68 15.44
CA ASN A 17 -21.80 -14.60 14.07
C ASN A 17 -21.44 -13.15 13.69
N ILE A 18 -22.30 -12.20 14.00
CA ILE A 18 -22.02 -10.77 13.73
C ILE A 18 -20.79 -10.31 14.51
N LEU A 19 -20.67 -10.68 15.79
CA LEU A 19 -19.49 -10.33 16.60
C LEU A 19 -18.20 -10.94 16.03
N SER A 20 -18.23 -12.21 15.65
CA SER A 20 -17.05 -12.86 15.06
C SER A 20 -16.64 -12.25 13.71
N MET A 21 -17.60 -11.84 12.88
CA MET A 21 -17.35 -11.13 11.62
C MET A 21 -16.74 -9.74 11.88
N LEU A 22 -17.24 -9.03 12.88
CA LEU A 22 -16.71 -7.71 13.24
C LEU A 22 -15.29 -7.80 13.79
N GLU A 23 -15.00 -8.80 14.62
CA GLU A 23 -13.66 -9.05 15.15
C GLU A 23 -12.68 -9.37 14.00
N SER A 24 -13.05 -10.22 13.05
CA SER A 24 -12.25 -10.52 11.85
C SER A 24 -12.00 -9.27 11.03
N PHE A 25 -13.05 -8.49 10.75
CA PHE A 25 -12.95 -7.23 10.00
C PHE A 25 -11.96 -6.26 10.65
N LEU A 26 -12.10 -6.00 11.94
CA LEU A 26 -11.22 -5.09 12.66
C LEU A 26 -9.78 -5.59 12.69
N LYS A 27 -9.57 -6.89 12.88
CA LYS A 27 -8.25 -7.54 12.85
C LYS A 27 -7.52 -7.28 11.52
N PHE A 28 -8.16 -7.56 10.38
CA PHE A 28 -7.50 -7.43 9.08
C PHE A 28 -7.41 -5.96 8.62
N LEU A 29 -8.36 -5.13 9.00
CA LEU A 29 -8.28 -3.68 8.78
C LEU A 29 -7.09 -3.07 9.53
N GLU A 30 -6.93 -3.38 10.82
CA GLU A 30 -5.79 -2.93 11.63
C GLU A 30 -4.47 -3.46 11.08
N LEU A 31 -4.44 -4.72 10.67
CA LEU A 31 -3.27 -5.34 10.07
C LEU A 31 -2.85 -4.62 8.78
N GLY A 32 -3.81 -4.27 7.90
CA GLY A 32 -3.54 -3.53 6.67
C GLY A 32 -3.05 -2.11 6.93
N LEU A 33 -3.69 -1.43 7.87
CA LEU A 33 -3.26 -0.10 8.32
C LEU A 33 -1.82 -0.16 8.86
N TYR A 34 -1.54 -1.08 9.78
CA TYR A 34 -0.22 -1.23 10.39
C TYR A 34 0.85 -1.62 9.35
N HIS A 35 0.50 -2.49 8.40
CA HIS A 35 1.39 -2.91 7.32
C HIS A 35 1.94 -1.73 6.52
N ILE A 36 1.12 -0.71 6.27
CA ILE A 36 1.51 0.47 5.48
C ILE A 36 2.23 1.54 6.33
N VAL A 37 1.79 1.78 7.57
CA VAL A 37 2.34 2.87 8.41
C VAL A 37 3.51 2.43 9.29
N SER A 38 3.80 1.14 9.38
CA SER A 38 4.89 0.62 10.20
C SER A 38 6.27 0.98 9.62
N PHE A 39 7.17 1.41 10.50
CA PHE A 39 8.57 1.63 10.13
C PHE A 39 9.31 0.35 9.72
N SER A 40 8.79 -0.83 10.03
CA SER A 40 9.34 -2.10 9.51
C SER A 40 9.03 -2.32 8.03
N SER A 41 8.02 -1.65 7.49
CA SER A 41 7.61 -1.69 6.08
C SER A 41 7.80 -0.31 5.42
N TYR A 42 8.93 0.35 5.72
CA TYR A 42 9.21 1.72 5.25
C TYR A 42 9.26 1.87 3.73
N ASP A 43 9.46 0.80 3.00
CA ASP A 43 9.37 0.71 1.55
C ASP A 43 8.01 1.21 1.02
N HIS A 44 6.91 0.79 1.64
CA HIS A 44 5.58 1.28 1.29
C HIS A 44 5.41 2.77 1.58
N ILE A 45 5.89 3.23 2.75
CA ILE A 45 5.88 4.65 3.11
C ILE A 45 6.64 5.46 2.05
N LEU A 46 7.86 5.05 1.71
CA LEU A 46 8.71 5.77 0.75
C LEU A 46 8.11 5.78 -0.65
N PHE A 47 7.48 4.68 -1.07
CA PHE A 47 6.79 4.63 -2.36
C PHE A 47 5.61 5.61 -2.41
N VAL A 48 4.73 5.60 -1.39
CA VAL A 48 3.58 6.51 -1.31
C VAL A 48 4.05 7.97 -1.22
N VAL A 49 5.14 8.24 -0.48
CA VAL A 49 5.77 9.56 -0.46
C VAL A 49 6.18 9.99 -1.86
N LEU A 50 6.95 9.17 -2.59
CA LEU A 50 7.38 9.47 -3.97
C LEU A 50 6.20 9.73 -4.90
N LEU A 51 5.13 8.95 -4.76
CA LEU A 51 3.93 9.10 -5.55
C LEU A 51 3.23 10.45 -5.30
N ALA A 52 3.25 10.92 -4.04
CA ALA A 52 2.56 12.15 -3.62
C ALA A 52 3.39 13.43 -3.84
N LEU A 53 4.73 13.36 -3.83
CA LEU A 53 5.63 14.53 -3.90
C LEU A 53 5.32 15.52 -5.03
N PRO A 54 4.98 15.09 -6.29
CA PRO A 54 4.72 16.02 -7.40
C PRO A 54 3.37 16.74 -7.34
N TYR A 55 2.51 16.38 -6.36
CA TYR A 55 1.14 16.85 -6.27
C TYR A 55 0.93 17.86 -5.13
N VAL A 56 -0.16 18.62 -5.23
CA VAL A 56 -0.62 19.56 -4.22
C VAL A 56 -2.06 19.23 -3.80
N PHE A 57 -2.58 19.86 -2.73
CA PHE A 57 -3.95 19.59 -2.24
C PHE A 57 -5.04 19.67 -3.31
N LYS A 58 -4.89 20.50 -4.34
CA LYS A 58 -5.87 20.61 -5.46
C LYS A 58 -5.93 19.33 -6.29
N ASP A 59 -4.88 18.51 -6.27
CA ASP A 59 -4.76 17.30 -7.07
C ASP A 59 -5.27 16.04 -6.33
N TRP A 60 -5.94 16.19 -5.16
CA TRP A 60 -6.34 15.09 -4.27
C TRP A 60 -7.11 13.96 -4.98
N LYS A 61 -8.00 14.29 -5.94
CA LYS A 61 -8.75 13.27 -6.70
C LYS A 61 -7.82 12.38 -7.53
N ARG A 62 -6.78 12.97 -8.13
CA ARG A 62 -5.80 12.23 -8.93
C ARG A 62 -4.93 11.35 -8.04
N LEU A 63 -4.54 11.85 -6.86
CA LEU A 63 -3.81 11.05 -5.86
C LEU A 63 -4.66 9.87 -5.38
N LEU A 64 -5.94 10.08 -5.08
CA LEU A 64 -6.85 8.98 -4.73
C LEU A 64 -6.84 7.89 -5.79
N ILE A 65 -7.01 8.23 -7.07
CA ILE A 65 -7.00 7.25 -8.16
C ILE A 65 -5.67 6.49 -8.20
N LEU A 66 -4.53 7.18 -8.04
CA LEU A 66 -3.21 6.54 -8.07
C LEU A 66 -3.03 5.58 -6.89
N ILE A 67 -3.44 5.96 -5.68
CA ILE A 67 -3.36 5.10 -4.50
C ILE A 67 -4.27 3.89 -4.68
N SER A 68 -5.53 4.09 -5.08
CA SER A 68 -6.47 2.99 -5.29
C SER A 68 -6.00 2.03 -6.38
N VAL A 69 -5.36 2.51 -7.46
CA VAL A 69 -4.76 1.65 -8.48
C VAL A 69 -3.59 0.84 -7.93
N PHE A 70 -2.75 1.43 -7.07
CA PHE A 70 -1.71 0.69 -6.37
C PHE A 70 -2.30 -0.38 -5.46
N THR A 71 -3.29 -0.03 -4.63
CA THR A 71 -3.99 -0.96 -3.73
C THR A 71 -4.65 -2.10 -4.52
N LEU A 72 -5.26 -1.82 -5.67
CA LEU A 72 -5.82 -2.86 -6.56
C LEU A 72 -4.74 -3.82 -7.06
N GLY A 73 -3.60 -3.31 -7.51
CA GLY A 73 -2.46 -4.14 -7.94
C GLY A 73 -1.95 -5.01 -6.79
N HIS A 74 -1.75 -4.40 -5.62
CA HIS A 74 -1.30 -5.06 -4.40
C HIS A 74 -2.28 -6.17 -3.98
N THR A 75 -3.56 -5.87 -3.91
CA THR A 75 -4.62 -6.82 -3.53
C THR A 75 -4.72 -7.98 -4.50
N LEU A 76 -4.68 -7.69 -5.81
CA LEU A 76 -4.72 -8.72 -6.85
C LEU A 76 -3.54 -9.69 -6.74
N SER A 77 -2.33 -9.18 -6.60
CA SER A 77 -1.13 -10.00 -6.48
C SER A 77 -1.07 -10.75 -5.15
N LEU A 78 -1.54 -10.12 -4.07
CA LEU A 78 -1.69 -10.79 -2.77
C LEU A 78 -2.63 -11.99 -2.87
N LEU A 79 -3.80 -11.84 -3.51
CA LEU A 79 -4.73 -12.95 -3.78
C LEU A 79 -4.07 -14.06 -4.59
N LEU A 80 -3.40 -13.72 -5.70
CA LEU A 80 -2.69 -14.70 -6.54
C LEU A 80 -1.62 -15.45 -5.75
N GLY A 81 -0.89 -14.78 -4.88
CA GLY A 81 0.11 -15.39 -4.01
C GLY A 81 -0.49 -16.26 -2.91
N VAL A 82 -1.55 -15.78 -2.23
CA VAL A 82 -2.20 -16.52 -1.13
C VAL A 82 -2.86 -17.81 -1.65
N PHE A 83 -3.49 -17.78 -2.84
CA PHE A 83 -4.06 -18.96 -3.48
C PHE A 83 -3.03 -19.84 -4.20
N ASN A 84 -1.73 -19.56 -4.10
CA ASN A 84 -0.63 -20.29 -4.74
C ASN A 84 -0.73 -20.34 -6.29
N ILE A 85 -1.43 -19.39 -6.93
CA ILE A 85 -1.49 -19.26 -8.38
C ILE A 85 -0.16 -18.73 -8.92
N VAL A 86 0.44 -17.78 -8.19
CA VAL A 86 1.76 -17.22 -8.48
C VAL A 86 2.64 -17.37 -7.23
N ASN A 87 3.77 -18.05 -7.38
CA ASN A 87 4.76 -18.21 -6.32
C ASN A 87 6.08 -17.64 -6.82
N LEU A 88 6.47 -16.46 -6.29
CA LEU A 88 7.81 -15.92 -6.50
C LEU A 88 8.69 -16.28 -5.30
N ASN A 89 9.98 -16.43 -5.58
CA ASN A 89 10.98 -16.55 -4.53
C ASN A 89 11.00 -15.26 -3.71
N VAL A 90 10.96 -15.38 -2.38
CA VAL A 90 10.97 -14.24 -1.44
C VAL A 90 12.16 -13.32 -1.73
N ASN A 91 13.36 -13.86 -1.96
CA ASN A 91 14.55 -13.07 -2.26
C ASN A 91 14.38 -12.21 -3.53
N VAL A 92 13.63 -12.70 -4.53
CA VAL A 92 13.34 -11.95 -5.77
C VAL A 92 12.40 -10.79 -5.48
N THR A 93 11.34 -11.01 -4.69
CA THR A 93 10.40 -9.95 -4.34
C THR A 93 11.02 -8.89 -3.44
N GLU A 94 11.82 -9.29 -2.44
CA GLU A 94 12.57 -8.39 -1.57
C GLU A 94 13.58 -7.51 -2.33
N TRP A 95 14.10 -7.98 -3.45
CA TRP A 95 14.96 -7.19 -4.34
C TRP A 95 14.17 -6.29 -5.29
N LEU A 96 13.05 -6.77 -5.82
CA LEU A 96 12.22 -6.01 -6.77
C LEU A 96 11.57 -4.78 -6.12
N ILE A 97 11.17 -4.88 -4.84
CA ILE A 97 10.54 -3.77 -4.12
C ILE A 97 11.44 -2.52 -4.09
N PRO A 98 12.68 -2.55 -3.55
CA PRO A 98 13.54 -1.37 -3.54
C PRO A 98 13.92 -0.89 -4.95
N ILE A 99 13.98 -1.78 -5.95
CA ILE A 99 14.18 -1.39 -7.34
C ILE A 99 13.03 -0.54 -7.87
N THR A 100 11.79 -0.93 -7.60
CA THR A 100 10.63 -0.13 -8.05
C THR A 100 10.63 1.25 -7.42
N ILE A 101 10.97 1.36 -6.15
CA ILE A 101 11.11 2.63 -5.43
C ILE A 101 12.25 3.46 -6.01
N PHE A 102 13.39 2.84 -6.31
CA PHE A 102 14.53 3.48 -6.95
C PHE A 102 14.14 4.09 -8.32
N PHE A 103 13.42 3.35 -9.16
CA PHE A 103 12.96 3.87 -10.45
C PHE A 103 11.90 4.97 -10.29
N ALA A 104 11.02 4.88 -9.31
CA ALA A 104 10.06 5.95 -8.99
C ALA A 104 10.79 7.24 -8.55
N ALA A 105 11.84 7.12 -7.73
CA ALA A 105 12.67 8.24 -7.32
C ALA A 105 13.43 8.87 -8.51
N LEU A 106 14.03 8.05 -9.38
CA LEU A 106 14.67 8.53 -10.61
C LEU A 106 13.68 9.27 -11.52
N PHE A 107 12.48 8.71 -11.70
CA PHE A 107 11.44 9.35 -12.50
C PHE A 107 11.11 10.75 -11.95
N ASN A 108 10.97 10.91 -10.65
CA ASN A 108 10.71 12.19 -10.02
C ASN A 108 11.88 13.18 -10.18
N ILE A 109 13.13 12.71 -10.12
CA ILE A 109 14.32 13.56 -10.31
C ILE A 109 14.36 14.11 -11.75
N PHE A 110 14.12 13.27 -12.75
CA PHE A 110 14.16 13.68 -14.15
C PHE A 110 12.88 14.39 -14.62
N SER A 111 11.75 14.14 -13.95
CA SER A 111 10.45 14.74 -14.26
C SER A 111 9.80 15.30 -12.99
N PRO A 112 10.39 16.35 -12.36
CA PRO A 112 9.96 16.83 -11.04
C PRO A 112 8.67 17.65 -11.06
N ARG A 113 7.74 17.28 -11.91
CA ARG A 113 6.42 17.89 -12.06
C ARG A 113 5.37 16.80 -12.25
N LYS A 114 4.11 17.08 -11.83
CA LYS A 114 3.02 16.14 -12.08
C LYS A 114 2.92 15.81 -13.57
N PRO A 115 2.70 14.54 -13.94
CA PRO A 115 2.55 14.15 -15.33
C PRO A 115 1.40 14.89 -16.00
N ALA A 116 1.58 15.26 -17.27
CA ALA A 116 0.52 15.83 -18.09
C ALA A 116 -0.64 14.82 -18.27
N ASP A 117 -1.86 15.32 -18.55
CA ASP A 117 -3.05 14.47 -18.63
C ASP A 117 -2.96 13.37 -19.70
N ASN A 118 -2.26 13.62 -20.80
CA ASN A 118 -2.05 12.64 -21.87
C ASN A 118 -1.14 11.45 -21.46
N ARG A 119 -0.36 11.56 -20.36
CA ARG A 119 0.47 10.50 -19.79
C ARG A 119 -0.19 9.79 -18.61
N SER A 120 -1.44 10.10 -18.31
CA SER A 120 -2.14 9.58 -17.14
C SER A 120 -2.26 8.06 -17.18
N TYR A 121 -2.61 7.47 -18.32
CA TYR A 121 -2.77 6.00 -18.44
C TYR A 121 -1.47 5.24 -18.29
N LEU A 122 -0.35 5.77 -18.80
CA LEU A 122 0.97 5.15 -18.59
C LEU A 122 1.34 5.15 -17.10
N MET A 123 1.09 6.26 -16.41
CA MET A 123 1.35 6.38 -14.97
C MET A 123 0.50 5.38 -14.16
N LEU A 124 -0.79 5.24 -14.50
CA LEU A 124 -1.66 4.24 -13.88
C LEU A 124 -1.12 2.81 -14.07
N GLY A 125 -0.67 2.48 -15.28
CA GLY A 125 -0.07 1.17 -15.58
C GLY A 125 1.19 0.91 -14.76
N ILE A 126 2.07 1.89 -14.61
CA ILE A 126 3.30 1.79 -13.81
C ILE A 126 2.95 1.60 -12.33
N VAL A 127 2.02 2.39 -11.79
CA VAL A 127 1.59 2.30 -10.39
C VAL A 127 0.93 0.95 -10.11
N MET A 128 0.08 0.46 -11.03
CA MET A 128 -0.51 -0.87 -10.94
C MET A 128 0.55 -1.98 -10.91
N PHE A 129 1.53 -1.91 -11.80
CA PHE A 129 2.64 -2.85 -11.86
C PHE A 129 3.47 -2.86 -10.56
N PHE A 130 3.72 -1.69 -9.98
CA PHE A 130 4.42 -1.61 -8.70
C PHE A 130 3.59 -2.21 -7.56
N GLY A 131 2.26 -1.98 -7.56
CA GLY A 131 1.35 -2.63 -6.64
C GLY A 131 1.42 -4.16 -6.73
N LEU A 132 1.45 -4.72 -7.94
CA LEU A 132 1.58 -6.17 -8.16
C LEU A 132 2.87 -6.73 -7.52
N ILE A 133 4.00 -6.05 -7.65
CA ILE A 133 5.26 -6.49 -7.04
C ILE A 133 5.17 -6.48 -5.52
N HIS A 134 4.65 -5.38 -4.93
CA HIS A 134 4.56 -5.23 -3.49
C HIS A 134 3.64 -6.27 -2.83
N GLY A 135 2.48 -6.56 -3.44
CA GLY A 135 1.54 -7.55 -2.89
C GLY A 135 2.08 -8.99 -2.90
N LEU A 136 2.86 -9.37 -3.92
CA LEU A 136 3.53 -10.68 -3.95
C LEU A 136 4.57 -10.81 -2.82
N GLY A 137 5.25 -9.74 -2.45
CA GLY A 137 6.21 -9.73 -1.35
C GLY A 137 5.59 -10.10 0.00
N PHE A 138 4.33 -9.69 0.24
CA PHE A 138 3.65 -9.95 1.50
C PHE A 138 2.82 -11.25 1.52
N ALA A 139 2.58 -11.89 0.39
CA ALA A 139 1.66 -13.04 0.27
C ALA A 139 1.99 -14.19 1.22
N ASN A 140 3.26 -14.54 1.38
CA ASN A 140 3.68 -15.64 2.27
C ASN A 140 3.47 -15.30 3.76
N ALA A 141 3.78 -14.08 4.17
CA ALA A 141 3.51 -13.62 5.53
C ALA A 141 2.01 -13.58 5.82
N PHE A 142 1.21 -13.09 4.88
CA PHE A 142 -0.25 -13.01 5.03
C PHE A 142 -0.90 -14.40 5.23
N LYS A 143 -0.42 -15.44 4.51
CA LYS A 143 -0.90 -16.82 4.70
C LYS A 143 -0.78 -17.30 6.15
N THR A 144 0.26 -16.91 6.86
CA THR A 144 0.47 -17.32 8.26
C THR A 144 -0.46 -16.63 9.26
N LEU A 145 -1.10 -15.52 8.84
CA LEU A 145 -1.98 -14.70 9.67
C LEU A 145 -3.45 -15.09 9.56
N ILE A 146 -3.81 -15.85 8.52
CA ILE A 146 -5.17 -16.34 8.30
C ILE A 146 -5.39 -17.63 9.10
N SER A 147 -6.44 -17.64 9.92
CA SER A 147 -6.87 -18.84 10.63
C SER A 147 -7.69 -19.76 9.72
N ALA A 148 -7.72 -21.07 10.04
CA ALA A 148 -8.43 -22.08 9.24
C ALA A 148 -9.94 -21.83 9.06
N ASN A 149 -10.55 -21.08 9.98
CA ASN A 149 -11.97 -20.76 9.98
C ASN A 149 -12.30 -19.41 9.31
N GLU A 150 -11.30 -18.63 8.87
CA GLU A 150 -11.48 -17.32 8.25
C GLU A 150 -11.61 -17.44 6.73
N ASN A 151 -12.48 -16.62 6.15
CA ASN A 151 -12.61 -16.54 4.70
C ASN A 151 -11.45 -15.75 4.11
N THR A 152 -10.51 -16.43 3.50
CA THR A 152 -9.29 -15.86 2.90
C THR A 152 -9.57 -14.69 1.97
N PHE A 153 -10.58 -14.80 1.11
CA PHE A 153 -10.93 -13.73 0.16
C PHE A 153 -11.42 -12.48 0.88
N LEU A 154 -12.30 -12.65 1.87
CA LEU A 154 -12.83 -11.54 2.66
C LEU A 154 -11.72 -10.87 3.48
N SER A 155 -10.87 -11.67 4.14
CA SER A 155 -9.73 -11.16 4.90
C SER A 155 -8.77 -10.31 4.06
N VAL A 156 -8.53 -10.68 2.79
CA VAL A 156 -7.71 -9.87 1.88
C VAL A 156 -8.38 -8.55 1.52
N ILE A 157 -9.71 -8.52 1.34
CA ILE A 157 -10.45 -7.28 1.07
C ILE A 157 -10.44 -6.36 2.29
N GLU A 158 -10.66 -6.90 3.47
CA GLU A 158 -10.60 -6.16 4.75
C GLU A 158 -9.22 -5.55 4.97
N PHE A 159 -8.18 -6.31 4.71
CA PHE A 159 -6.79 -5.87 4.74
C PHE A 159 -6.52 -4.75 3.71
N ALA A 160 -7.05 -4.86 2.48
CA ALA A 160 -6.90 -3.85 1.44
C ALA A 160 -7.54 -2.51 1.83
N ILE A 161 -8.67 -2.53 2.54
CA ILE A 161 -9.30 -1.31 3.09
C ILE A 161 -8.35 -0.65 4.11
N GLY A 162 -7.73 -1.44 4.98
CA GLY A 162 -6.72 -0.94 5.93
C GLY A 162 -5.51 -0.31 5.25
N ILE A 163 -5.00 -0.93 4.19
CA ILE A 163 -3.94 -0.38 3.33
C ILE A 163 -4.35 0.99 2.77
N GLU A 164 -5.53 1.09 2.16
CA GLU A 164 -6.03 2.33 1.55
C GLU A 164 -6.11 3.45 2.59
N ILE A 165 -6.63 3.19 3.78
CA ILE A 165 -6.70 4.17 4.88
C ILE A 165 -5.28 4.62 5.28
N GLY A 166 -4.35 3.68 5.46
CA GLY A 166 -2.95 4.00 5.81
C GLY A 166 -2.27 4.88 4.77
N GLN A 167 -2.45 4.59 3.50
CA GLN A 167 -1.94 5.41 2.40
C GLN A 167 -2.52 6.82 2.38
N LEU A 168 -3.82 6.97 2.64
CA LEU A 168 -4.46 8.28 2.75
C LEU A 168 -3.85 9.13 3.87
N ILE A 169 -3.53 8.53 5.01
CA ILE A 169 -2.85 9.21 6.11
C ILE A 169 -1.46 9.69 5.68
N ILE A 170 -0.67 8.82 5.03
CA ILE A 170 0.66 9.18 4.54
C ILE A 170 0.57 10.32 3.52
N VAL A 171 -0.32 10.22 2.53
CA VAL A 171 -0.53 11.26 1.52
C VAL A 171 -0.91 12.60 2.16
N PHE A 172 -1.82 12.58 3.13
CA PHE A 172 -2.19 13.79 3.84
C PHE A 172 -0.96 14.43 4.53
N CYS A 173 -0.15 13.64 5.23
CA CYS A 173 1.08 14.11 5.86
C CYS A 173 2.07 14.69 4.83
N VAL A 174 2.27 14.01 3.70
CA VAL A 174 3.17 14.49 2.63
C VAL A 174 2.68 15.80 2.04
N LEU A 175 1.39 15.92 1.73
CA LEU A 175 0.82 17.16 1.19
C LEU A 175 0.91 18.30 2.20
N PHE A 176 0.71 18.02 3.49
CA PHE A 176 0.83 19.01 4.55
C PHE A 176 2.29 19.49 4.71
N ILE A 177 3.26 18.57 4.72
CA ILE A 177 4.69 18.90 4.75
C ILE A 177 5.08 19.69 3.49
N SER A 178 4.65 19.24 2.31
CA SER A 178 4.88 19.94 1.04
C SER A 178 4.34 21.37 1.07
N PHE A 179 3.15 21.56 1.65
CA PHE A 179 2.54 22.89 1.82
C PHE A 179 3.42 23.80 2.70
N ILE A 180 3.94 23.28 3.81
CA ILE A 180 4.84 24.05 4.70
C ILE A 180 6.11 24.47 3.93
N PHE A 181 6.79 23.51 3.28
CA PHE A 181 8.03 23.80 2.58
C PHE A 181 7.85 24.78 1.41
N GLN A 182 6.76 24.66 0.66
CA GLN A 182 6.53 25.52 -0.50
C GLN A 182 6.00 26.91 -0.13
N ASN A 183 5.15 27.03 0.90
CA ASN A 183 4.53 28.32 1.25
C ASN A 183 5.25 29.07 2.36
N ILE A 184 5.81 28.38 3.37
CA ILE A 184 6.52 29.03 4.48
C ILE A 184 8.00 29.20 4.12
N PHE A 185 8.67 28.13 3.72
CA PHE A 185 10.10 28.16 3.36
C PHE A 185 10.36 28.60 1.91
N ARG A 186 9.32 28.78 1.10
CA ARG A 186 9.37 29.24 -0.30
C ARG A 186 10.23 28.36 -1.23
N PHE A 187 10.33 27.06 -0.93
CA PHE A 187 10.94 26.12 -1.85
C PHE A 187 10.13 25.99 -3.13
N SER A 188 10.79 25.92 -4.29
CA SER A 188 10.07 25.59 -5.50
C SER A 188 9.57 24.15 -5.46
N THR A 189 8.43 23.85 -6.08
CA THR A 189 7.92 22.48 -6.18
C THR A 189 8.96 21.55 -6.82
N ARG A 190 9.72 22.06 -7.79
CA ARG A 190 10.79 21.31 -8.44
C ARG A 190 11.87 20.89 -7.43
N ASP A 191 12.42 21.83 -6.66
CA ASP A 191 13.50 21.57 -5.71
C ASP A 191 13.02 20.63 -4.61
N TRP A 192 11.80 20.83 -4.11
CA TRP A 192 11.17 19.94 -3.13
C TRP A 192 11.11 18.48 -3.63
N VAL A 193 10.58 18.27 -4.84
CA VAL A 193 10.47 16.93 -5.44
C VAL A 193 11.84 16.33 -5.68
N MET A 194 12.79 17.08 -6.24
CA MET A 194 14.12 16.58 -6.57
C MET A 194 14.92 16.20 -5.31
N VAL A 195 14.94 17.07 -4.30
CA VAL A 195 15.70 16.82 -3.06
C VAL A 195 15.12 15.64 -2.30
N SER A 196 13.80 15.61 -2.10
CA SER A 196 13.14 14.51 -1.39
C SER A 196 13.33 13.17 -2.12
N SER A 197 13.22 13.17 -3.45
CA SER A 197 13.43 11.95 -4.25
C SER A 197 14.89 11.49 -4.24
N ALA A 198 15.85 12.43 -4.23
CA ALA A 198 17.28 12.09 -4.13
C ALA A 198 17.65 11.46 -2.78
N ILE A 199 17.04 11.93 -1.68
CA ILE A 199 17.20 11.32 -0.35
C ILE A 199 16.68 9.88 -0.38
N ILE A 200 15.46 9.65 -0.89
CA ILE A 200 14.85 8.32 -0.97
C ILE A 200 15.68 7.39 -1.88
N LEU A 201 16.16 7.90 -3.01
CA LEU A 201 17.03 7.15 -3.91
C LEU A 201 18.31 6.68 -3.19
N GLY A 202 18.94 7.57 -2.41
CA GLY A 202 20.11 7.24 -1.59
C GLY A 202 19.83 6.16 -0.53
N LEU A 203 18.62 6.14 0.04
CA LEU A 203 18.20 5.09 0.99
C LEU A 203 17.96 3.73 0.32
N MET A 204 17.58 3.71 -0.96
CA MET A 204 17.34 2.45 -1.70
C MET A 204 18.63 1.78 -2.18
N LEU A 205 19.68 2.53 -2.46
CA LEU A 205 20.95 1.99 -2.98
C LEU A 205 21.55 0.88 -2.10
N PRO A 206 21.72 1.06 -0.77
CA PRO A 206 22.24 0.00 0.09
C PRO A 206 21.39 -1.26 0.07
N LEU A 207 20.05 -1.13 0.04
CA LEU A 207 19.13 -2.26 0.03
C LEU A 207 19.23 -3.08 -1.26
N ILE A 208 19.40 -2.41 -2.39
CA ILE A 208 19.59 -3.08 -3.69
C ILE A 208 20.92 -3.82 -3.71
N ILE A 209 22.01 -3.20 -3.23
CA ILE A 209 23.37 -3.77 -3.28
C ILE A 209 23.54 -4.92 -2.28
N GLN A 210 22.91 -4.83 -1.08
CA GLN A 210 23.00 -5.83 -0.04
C GLN A 210 21.97 -6.98 -0.20
N SER A 211 21.23 -6.97 -1.30
CA SER A 211 20.25 -8.01 -1.55
C SER A 211 20.86 -9.41 -1.59
N PRO A 212 20.17 -10.44 -1.05
CA PRO A 212 20.61 -11.83 -1.10
C PRO A 212 20.82 -12.40 -2.51
N LEU A 213 20.39 -11.69 -3.54
CA LEU A 213 20.63 -12.09 -4.94
C LEU A 213 22.07 -11.84 -5.40
N PHE A 214 22.84 -11.03 -4.67
CA PHE A 214 24.23 -10.66 -5.02
C PHE A 214 25.27 -11.18 -3.99
N SER A 215 24.80 -11.81 -2.92
CA SER A 215 25.64 -12.39 -1.85
C SER A 215 25.90 -13.88 -2.03
#